data_167b279209eb2c6227f9ce4391f84905
#
_entry.id   167b279209eb2c6227f9ce4391f84905
#
_cell.length_a   1.000
_cell.length_b   1.000
_cell.length_c   1.000
_cell.angle_alpha   90.00
_cell.angle_beta   90.00
_cell.angle_gamma   90.00
#
_symmetry.space_group_name_H-M   'P 1'
#
loop_
_entity.id
_entity.type
_entity.pdbx_description
1 polymer ?
#
loop_
_entity_poly.entity_id
_entity_poly.type
_entity_poly.pdbx_seq_one_letter_code
_entity_poly.pdbx_strand_id
1 'polypeptide(L)'
;SGNSAGIADFNQLSIPFRAVAADINTGKAAVLGFGSLPMAMRASMSIPGAFKPISIDGQLLVDGGMVNQVPIDVVRAMGADIVIAVDVDTPLATIDSQSSILAIGNQVTGFLTVGNTITSVATLTDKDILIRPQLGDDVTTTSFEPEKIALALAIGTEAAIAASPRLTMLSEPSVPSRQIEPSPDSKAVITFIELNNKSLYDDAIFKSTLEPLKGQPLDYEQIAKLFKEIYGQYPLDLLTFEVVNRDSKTGLLITAEPKQVGRLAAEFGMTFQSNQNSQSQFNLTVGVLSAPFNASGGELRALLTVGDEPALVGSFYQPL
;
A
#
# COMPACT_ATOMS: atom_id res chain seq x y z
N SER A 1 -5.46 5.06 -12.71
CA SER A 1 -4.71 4.36 -13.75
C SER A 1 -5.50 3.28 -14.48
N GLY A 2 -6.71 3.63 -14.96
CA GLY A 2 -7.58 2.71 -15.71
C GLY A 2 -6.95 2.17 -17.00
N ASN A 3 -6.02 2.89 -17.64
CA ASN A 3 -5.42 2.50 -18.92
C ASN A 3 -4.35 1.38 -18.80
N SER A 4 -3.94 0.98 -17.61
CA SER A 4 -2.95 -0.09 -17.40
C SER A 4 -3.57 -1.41 -16.91
N ALA A 5 -4.88 -1.44 -16.67
CA ALA A 5 -5.57 -2.66 -16.32
C ALA A 5 -5.58 -3.63 -17.52
N GLY A 6 -5.19 -4.87 -17.30
CA GLY A 6 -5.04 -5.88 -18.35
C GLY A 6 -3.64 -5.95 -18.97
N ILE A 7 -2.73 -5.01 -18.69
CA ILE A 7 -1.34 -5.10 -19.14
C ILE A 7 -0.55 -5.89 -18.10
N ALA A 8 -0.19 -7.13 -18.45
CA ALA A 8 0.60 -8.01 -17.58
C ALA A 8 2.11 -7.76 -17.71
N ASP A 9 2.60 -7.39 -18.89
CA ASP A 9 4.01 -7.06 -19.13
C ASP A 9 4.22 -5.54 -19.01
N PHE A 10 4.93 -5.09 -17.98
CA PHE A 10 5.13 -3.67 -17.71
C PHE A 10 6.05 -2.97 -18.72
N ASN A 11 6.67 -3.71 -19.64
CA ASN A 11 7.33 -3.11 -20.81
C ASN A 11 6.32 -2.59 -21.85
N GLN A 12 5.08 -3.05 -21.79
CA GLN A 12 4.01 -2.61 -22.70
C GLN A 12 3.27 -1.37 -22.19
N LEU A 13 3.57 -0.90 -20.98
CA LEU A 13 3.10 0.38 -20.50
C LEU A 13 3.66 1.52 -21.38
N SER A 14 3.01 2.69 -21.38
CA SER A 14 3.49 3.88 -22.12
C SER A 14 4.93 4.23 -21.81
N ILE A 15 5.26 4.09 -20.55
CA ILE A 15 6.63 4.18 -20.03
C ILE A 15 6.90 2.83 -19.37
N PRO A 16 7.89 2.05 -19.85
CA PRO A 16 8.28 0.80 -19.21
C PRO A 16 8.52 1.00 -17.72
N PHE A 17 7.98 0.11 -16.91
CA PHE A 17 7.97 0.28 -15.46
C PHE A 17 8.55 -0.95 -14.74
N ARG A 18 9.21 -0.71 -13.61
CA ARG A 18 9.59 -1.74 -12.63
C ARG A 18 9.23 -1.25 -11.24
N ALA A 19 8.65 -2.13 -10.42
CA ALA A 19 8.60 -1.96 -8.99
C ALA A 19 9.70 -2.81 -8.35
N VAL A 20 10.36 -2.29 -7.34
CA VAL A 20 11.37 -3.04 -6.58
C VAL A 20 10.82 -3.33 -5.20
N ALA A 21 10.86 -4.58 -4.80
CA ALA A 21 10.48 -5.06 -3.47
C ALA A 21 11.64 -5.85 -2.87
N ALA A 22 11.58 -6.14 -1.57
CA ALA A 22 12.53 -7.01 -0.89
C ALA A 22 11.84 -8.33 -0.50
N ASP A 23 12.42 -9.46 -0.86
CA ASP A 23 12.00 -10.75 -0.33
C ASP A 23 12.50 -10.88 1.11
N ILE A 24 11.56 -10.89 2.07
CA ILE A 24 11.88 -10.90 3.50
C ILE A 24 12.58 -12.20 3.95
N ASN A 25 12.40 -13.29 3.21
CA ASN A 25 13.01 -14.58 3.54
C ASN A 25 14.46 -14.66 3.10
N THR A 26 14.82 -13.97 2.02
CA THR A 26 16.17 -14.06 1.43
C THR A 26 16.98 -12.77 1.56
N GLY A 27 16.33 -11.65 1.88
CA GLY A 27 16.96 -10.32 1.91
C GLY A 27 17.40 -9.81 0.53
N LYS A 28 16.89 -10.39 -0.56
CA LYS A 28 17.24 -10.01 -1.93
C LYS A 28 16.20 -9.10 -2.54
N ALA A 29 16.63 -8.25 -3.47
CA ALA A 29 15.73 -7.44 -4.28
C ALA A 29 14.92 -8.33 -5.23
N ALA A 30 13.61 -8.09 -5.29
CA ALA A 30 12.68 -8.62 -6.27
C ALA A 30 12.27 -7.50 -7.23
N VAL A 31 12.69 -7.61 -8.49
CA VAL A 31 12.36 -6.62 -9.54
C VAL A 31 11.11 -7.08 -10.26
N LEU A 32 10.00 -6.40 -10.02
CA LEU A 32 8.69 -6.75 -10.52
C LEU A 32 8.42 -6.00 -11.83
N GLY A 33 8.37 -6.72 -12.93
CA GLY A 33 8.13 -6.18 -14.28
C GLY A 33 6.98 -6.84 -15.00
N PHE A 34 6.27 -7.76 -14.32
CA PHE A 34 5.21 -8.56 -14.89
C PHE A 34 4.11 -8.86 -13.87
N GLY A 35 2.90 -9.18 -14.32
CA GLY A 35 1.76 -9.56 -13.49
C GLY A 35 0.83 -8.39 -13.17
N SER A 36 0.30 -8.36 -11.97
CA SER A 36 -0.60 -7.29 -11.53
C SER A 36 0.18 -6.04 -11.11
N LEU A 37 0.07 -4.96 -11.89
CA LEU A 37 0.73 -3.68 -11.57
C LEU A 37 0.34 -3.13 -10.19
N PRO A 38 -0.94 -3.12 -9.76
CA PRO A 38 -1.29 -2.69 -8.42
C PRO A 38 -0.65 -3.54 -7.32
N MET A 39 -0.53 -4.86 -7.52
CA MET A 39 0.11 -5.75 -6.56
C MET A 39 1.62 -5.51 -6.49
N ALA A 40 2.28 -5.30 -7.63
CA ALA A 40 3.70 -4.96 -7.67
C ALA A 40 3.98 -3.64 -6.95
N MET A 41 3.17 -2.60 -7.19
CA MET A 41 3.26 -1.32 -6.47
C MET A 41 3.00 -1.50 -4.98
N ARG A 42 1.98 -2.29 -4.61
CA ARG A 42 1.65 -2.56 -3.20
C ARG A 42 2.77 -3.31 -2.48
N ALA A 43 3.43 -4.27 -3.14
CA ALA A 43 4.58 -4.98 -2.59
C ALA A 43 5.75 -4.02 -2.34
N SER A 44 6.07 -3.18 -3.33
CA SER A 44 7.16 -2.20 -3.27
C SER A 44 7.01 -1.16 -2.15
N MET A 45 5.79 -0.87 -1.70
CA MET A 45 5.49 0.07 -0.62
C MET A 45 5.08 -0.61 0.69
N SER A 46 5.32 -1.90 0.84
CA SER A 46 4.95 -2.67 2.04
C SER A 46 5.94 -2.47 3.18
N ILE A 47 5.96 -1.26 3.76
CA ILE A 47 6.85 -0.88 4.86
C ILE A 47 6.62 -1.81 6.06
N PRO A 48 7.67 -2.53 6.54
CA PRO A 48 7.54 -3.39 7.71
C PRO A 48 7.07 -2.61 8.95
N GLY A 49 6.11 -3.20 9.67
CA GLY A 49 5.49 -2.55 10.82
C GLY A 49 4.30 -1.65 10.50
N ALA A 50 4.24 -1.06 9.29
CA ALA A 50 3.09 -0.27 8.82
C ALA A 50 2.15 -1.09 7.95
N PHE A 51 2.70 -1.94 7.08
CA PHE A 51 1.93 -2.75 6.15
C PHE A 51 2.33 -4.22 6.20
N LYS A 52 1.39 -5.08 5.85
CA LYS A 52 1.67 -6.51 5.72
C LYS A 52 2.48 -6.81 4.46
N PRO A 53 3.38 -7.80 4.53
CA PRO A 53 4.04 -8.33 3.35
C PRO A 53 3.03 -8.85 2.32
N ILE A 54 3.39 -8.79 1.05
CA ILE A 54 2.59 -9.28 -0.06
C ILE A 54 3.23 -10.55 -0.64
N SER A 55 2.42 -11.59 -0.86
CA SER A 55 2.90 -12.79 -1.53
C SER A 55 2.70 -12.67 -3.04
N ILE A 56 3.80 -12.73 -3.81
CA ILE A 56 3.80 -12.77 -5.27
C ILE A 56 4.74 -13.92 -5.70
N ASP A 57 4.25 -14.84 -6.50
CA ASP A 57 5.00 -15.97 -7.06
C ASP A 57 5.78 -16.78 -6.00
N GLY A 58 5.19 -16.96 -4.82
CA GLY A 58 5.79 -17.71 -3.71
C GLY A 58 6.84 -16.95 -2.91
N GLN A 59 7.17 -15.70 -3.27
CA GLN A 59 8.01 -14.80 -2.50
C GLN A 59 7.17 -13.97 -1.54
N LEU A 60 7.65 -13.72 -0.33
CA LEU A 60 7.01 -12.85 0.64
C LEU A 60 7.71 -11.49 0.62
N LEU A 61 7.05 -10.52 0.00
CA LEU A 61 7.63 -9.24 -0.39
C LEU A 61 7.26 -8.11 0.58
N VAL A 62 8.24 -7.29 0.89
CA VAL A 62 8.15 -6.05 1.67
C VAL A 62 8.75 -4.89 0.87
N ASP A 63 8.74 -3.68 1.45
CA ASP A 63 9.27 -2.47 0.85
C ASP A 63 10.69 -2.66 0.29
N GLY A 64 10.88 -2.25 -0.96
CA GLY A 64 12.14 -2.40 -1.68
C GLY A 64 13.27 -1.50 -1.17
N GLY A 65 12.93 -0.42 -0.48
CA GLY A 65 13.89 0.53 0.07
C GLY A 65 14.88 -0.10 1.04
N MET A 66 14.50 -1.22 1.67
CA MET A 66 15.41 -1.96 2.56
C MET A 66 16.63 -2.55 1.84
N VAL A 67 16.53 -2.80 0.53
CA VAL A 67 17.60 -3.46 -0.25
C VAL A 67 18.05 -2.63 -1.45
N ASN A 68 17.21 -1.77 -2.01
CA ASN A 68 17.50 -0.94 -3.17
C ASN A 68 16.56 0.28 -3.21
N GLN A 69 16.84 1.30 -2.41
CA GLN A 69 16.01 2.48 -2.23
C GLN A 69 15.97 3.35 -3.50
N VAL A 70 17.09 3.53 -4.16
CA VAL A 70 17.24 4.26 -5.42
C VAL A 70 17.74 3.29 -6.49
N PRO A 71 16.87 2.58 -7.23
CA PRO A 71 17.22 1.43 -8.05
C PRO A 71 17.83 1.82 -9.40
N ILE A 72 19.00 2.49 -9.39
CA ILE A 72 19.73 2.95 -10.58
C ILE A 72 20.16 1.77 -11.46
N ASP A 73 20.61 0.69 -10.86
CA ASP A 73 20.99 -0.55 -11.51
C ASP A 73 19.85 -1.16 -12.31
N VAL A 74 18.61 -1.13 -11.77
CA VAL A 74 17.42 -1.63 -12.45
C VAL A 74 17.12 -0.81 -13.69
N VAL A 75 17.18 0.52 -13.60
CA VAL A 75 16.93 1.41 -14.75
C VAL A 75 18.01 1.24 -15.80
N ARG A 76 19.28 1.04 -15.40
CA ARG A 76 20.37 0.70 -16.32
C ARG A 76 20.13 -0.64 -17.04
N ALA A 77 19.69 -1.65 -16.30
CA ALA A 77 19.34 -2.96 -16.88
C ALA A 77 18.17 -2.88 -17.85
N MET A 78 17.29 -1.89 -17.73
CA MET A 78 16.23 -1.59 -18.70
C MET A 78 16.75 -0.90 -19.97
N GLY A 79 18.04 -0.55 -20.06
CA GLY A 79 18.67 0.05 -21.23
C GLY A 79 18.77 1.58 -21.19
N ALA A 80 18.65 2.22 -20.04
CA ALA A 80 18.78 3.66 -19.92
C ALA A 80 20.25 4.12 -20.05
N ASP A 81 20.51 5.02 -21.00
CA ASP A 81 21.82 5.67 -21.18
C ASP A 81 22.03 6.81 -20.18
N ILE A 82 20.95 7.46 -19.77
CA ILE A 82 20.96 8.57 -18.82
C ILE A 82 19.91 8.25 -17.74
N VAL A 83 20.26 8.45 -16.48
CA VAL A 83 19.38 8.24 -15.34
C VAL A 83 19.07 9.59 -14.67
N ILE A 84 17.79 9.83 -14.43
CA ILE A 84 17.32 10.89 -13.54
C ILE A 84 16.89 10.19 -12.25
N ALA A 85 17.69 10.30 -11.22
CA ALA A 85 17.42 9.72 -9.91
C ALA A 85 16.79 10.78 -9.00
N VAL A 86 15.68 10.44 -8.35
CA VAL A 86 15.06 11.29 -7.32
C VAL A 86 15.24 10.58 -5.99
N ASP A 87 16.06 11.16 -5.13
CA ASP A 87 16.37 10.63 -3.82
C ASP A 87 15.54 11.38 -2.77
N VAL A 88 14.51 10.72 -2.28
CA VAL A 88 13.58 11.24 -1.26
C VAL A 88 13.87 10.67 0.13
N ASP A 89 15.08 10.15 0.34
CA ASP A 89 15.46 9.52 1.59
C ASP A 89 15.39 10.53 2.76
N THR A 90 14.95 10.04 3.91
CA THR A 90 14.87 10.82 5.13
C THR A 90 16.17 10.64 5.92
N PRO A 91 16.80 11.71 6.40
CA PRO A 91 17.96 11.60 7.27
C PRO A 91 17.66 10.72 8.50
N LEU A 92 18.67 10.04 9.01
CA LEU A 92 18.52 9.26 10.22
C LEU A 92 18.11 10.16 11.38
N ALA A 93 17.09 9.74 12.13
CA ALA A 93 16.60 10.48 13.28
C ALA A 93 17.61 10.46 14.43
N THR A 94 17.57 11.44 15.30
CA THR A 94 18.32 11.39 16.56
C THR A 94 17.55 10.50 17.54
N ILE A 95 18.18 9.41 17.97
CA ILE A 95 17.63 8.45 18.95
C ILE A 95 18.31 8.67 20.29
N ASP A 96 17.54 8.65 21.37
CA ASP A 96 18.02 8.70 22.75
C ASP A 96 17.65 7.45 23.54
N SER A 97 18.09 7.38 24.80
CA SER A 97 17.84 6.22 25.68
C SER A 97 16.37 6.03 26.08
N GLN A 98 15.51 7.01 25.82
CA GLN A 98 14.07 6.97 26.10
C GLN A 98 13.22 6.71 24.86
N SER A 99 13.85 6.55 23.71
CA SER A 99 13.16 6.28 22.45
C SER A 99 12.45 4.93 22.50
N SER A 100 11.27 4.86 21.92
CA SER A 100 10.48 3.63 21.88
C SER A 100 11.16 2.53 21.06
N ILE A 101 10.85 1.27 21.37
CA ILE A 101 11.33 0.11 20.58
C ILE A 101 10.97 0.26 19.09
N LEU A 102 9.79 0.85 18.79
CA LEU A 102 9.38 1.11 17.42
C LEU A 102 10.28 2.15 16.74
N ALA A 103 10.66 3.23 17.45
CA ALA A 103 11.58 4.24 16.94
C ALA A 103 12.96 3.63 16.64
N ILE A 104 13.45 2.76 17.52
CA ILE A 104 14.71 2.02 17.32
C ILE A 104 14.60 1.10 16.09
N GLY A 105 13.49 0.37 15.95
CA GLY A 105 13.23 -0.48 14.78
C GLY A 105 13.22 0.31 13.47
N ASN A 106 12.56 1.47 13.44
CA ASN A 106 12.55 2.38 12.29
C ASN A 106 13.97 2.89 11.97
N GLN A 107 14.77 3.20 12.98
CA GLN A 107 16.15 3.63 12.79
C GLN A 107 17.02 2.55 12.17
N VAL A 108 16.85 1.29 12.59
CA VAL A 108 17.56 0.14 11.99
C VAL A 108 17.17 -0.02 10.51
N THR A 109 15.89 0.12 10.19
CA THR A 109 15.43 0.13 8.79
C THR A 109 16.06 1.30 8.03
N GLY A 110 16.16 2.49 8.65
CA GLY A 110 16.83 3.66 8.09
C GLY A 110 18.32 3.41 7.77
N PHE A 111 19.02 2.65 8.58
CA PHE A 111 20.42 2.29 8.24
C PHE A 111 20.53 1.49 6.95
N LEU A 112 19.56 0.60 6.68
CA LEU A 112 19.55 -0.20 5.45
C LEU A 112 19.25 0.69 4.23
N THR A 113 18.26 1.57 4.33
CA THR A 113 17.88 2.47 3.23
C THR A 113 19.00 3.45 2.90
N VAL A 114 19.56 4.15 3.90
CA VAL A 114 20.65 5.11 3.71
C VAL A 114 21.90 4.42 3.16
N GLY A 115 22.26 3.25 3.69
CA GLY A 115 23.45 2.52 3.26
C GLY A 115 23.38 2.09 1.78
N ASN A 116 22.23 1.56 1.36
CA ASN A 116 22.07 1.16 -0.04
C ASN A 116 21.89 2.36 -0.97
N THR A 117 21.25 3.46 -0.52
CA THR A 117 21.15 4.73 -1.27
C THR A 117 22.52 5.28 -1.60
N ILE A 118 23.44 5.38 -0.60
CA ILE A 118 24.80 5.86 -0.82
C ILE A 118 25.50 5.02 -1.89
N THR A 119 25.40 3.70 -1.79
CA THR A 119 26.02 2.77 -2.74
C THR A 119 25.44 2.95 -4.14
N SER A 120 24.12 3.04 -4.27
CA SER A 120 23.43 3.18 -5.55
C SER A 120 23.76 4.52 -6.21
N VAL A 121 23.65 5.62 -5.47
CA VAL A 121 23.93 6.98 -5.97
C VAL A 121 25.40 7.14 -6.40
N ALA A 122 26.33 6.44 -5.76
CA ALA A 122 27.75 6.44 -6.17
C ALA A 122 27.97 5.84 -7.58
N THR A 123 27.01 5.15 -8.15
CA THR A 123 27.06 4.61 -9.52
C THR A 123 26.66 5.62 -10.60
N LEU A 124 26.11 6.78 -10.20
CA LEU A 124 25.78 7.85 -11.15
C LEU A 124 27.04 8.43 -11.80
N THR A 125 26.89 8.82 -13.05
CA THR A 125 27.96 9.44 -13.86
C THR A 125 27.67 10.93 -14.08
N ASP A 126 28.58 11.65 -14.68
CA ASP A 126 28.40 13.08 -15.02
C ASP A 126 27.23 13.34 -15.98
N LYS A 127 26.78 12.31 -16.72
CA LYS A 127 25.62 12.37 -17.62
C LYS A 127 24.29 12.30 -16.87
N ASP A 128 24.30 11.73 -15.67
CA ASP A 128 23.12 11.47 -14.89
C ASP A 128 22.72 12.70 -14.05
N ILE A 129 21.45 12.75 -13.63
CA ILE A 129 20.93 13.84 -12.83
C ILE A 129 20.43 13.25 -11.51
N LEU A 130 20.94 13.79 -10.40
CA LEU A 130 20.43 13.50 -9.06
C LEU A 130 19.62 14.70 -8.56
N ILE A 131 18.38 14.45 -8.16
CA ILE A 131 17.48 15.43 -7.54
C ILE A 131 17.25 14.98 -6.10
N ARG A 132 17.54 15.86 -5.12
CA ARG A 132 17.34 15.60 -3.69
C ARG A 132 16.45 16.68 -3.10
N PRO A 133 15.12 16.47 -3.03
CA PRO A 133 14.24 17.33 -2.29
C PRO A 133 14.61 17.33 -0.80
N GLN A 134 14.75 18.51 -0.18
CA GLN A 134 15.08 18.62 1.24
C GLN A 134 13.78 18.56 2.06
N LEU A 135 13.26 17.34 2.28
CA LEU A 135 11.98 17.14 2.95
C LEU A 135 12.01 17.50 4.45
N GLY A 136 13.19 17.46 5.07
CA GLY A 136 13.35 17.75 6.51
C GLY A 136 12.62 16.73 7.40
N ASP A 137 12.45 17.10 8.65
CA ASP A 137 11.76 16.25 9.64
C ASP A 137 10.23 16.38 9.57
N ASP A 138 9.72 17.38 8.84
CA ASP A 138 8.28 17.66 8.74
C ASP A 138 7.52 16.71 7.81
N VAL A 139 8.21 16.10 6.85
CA VAL A 139 7.63 15.14 5.89
C VAL A 139 8.32 13.80 6.03
N THR A 140 7.59 12.83 6.55
CA THR A 140 8.07 11.46 6.76
C THR A 140 7.31 10.48 5.87
N THR A 141 7.78 9.25 5.78
CA THR A 141 7.15 8.16 5.01
C THR A 141 5.70 7.88 5.44
N THR A 142 5.29 8.30 6.64
CA THR A 142 3.94 8.13 7.18
C THR A 142 3.12 9.42 7.24
N SER A 143 3.59 10.49 6.61
CA SER A 143 2.89 11.79 6.56
C SER A 143 1.85 11.78 5.44
N PHE A 144 0.61 11.43 5.78
CA PHE A 144 -0.52 11.37 4.83
C PHE A 144 -1.51 12.54 5.00
N GLU A 145 -1.24 13.48 5.89
CA GLU A 145 -2.04 14.67 6.08
C GLU A 145 -1.98 15.57 4.83
N PRO A 146 -3.10 16.17 4.39
CA PRO A 146 -3.14 16.99 3.17
C PRO A 146 -2.09 18.10 3.13
N GLU A 147 -1.82 18.74 4.28
CA GLU A 147 -0.83 19.81 4.42
C GLU A 147 0.60 19.31 4.20
N LYS A 148 0.92 18.11 4.72
CA LYS A 148 2.22 17.46 4.56
C LYS A 148 2.45 17.02 3.12
N ILE A 149 1.41 16.51 2.47
CA ILE A 149 1.45 16.15 1.04
C ILE A 149 1.68 17.40 0.20
N ALA A 150 0.97 18.50 0.49
CA ALA A 150 1.16 19.78 -0.22
C ALA A 150 2.58 20.33 -0.03
N LEU A 151 3.13 20.24 1.19
CA LEU A 151 4.51 20.63 1.48
C LEU A 151 5.51 19.78 0.70
N ALA A 152 5.36 18.46 0.68
CA ALA A 152 6.22 17.55 -0.08
C ALA A 152 6.21 17.87 -1.58
N LEU A 153 5.04 18.16 -2.14
CA LEU A 153 4.90 18.56 -3.55
C LEU A 153 5.61 19.89 -3.84
N ALA A 154 5.50 20.89 -2.95
CA ALA A 154 6.16 22.18 -3.09
C ALA A 154 7.69 22.01 -3.08
N ILE A 155 8.23 21.28 -2.09
CA ILE A 155 9.67 21.02 -1.97
C ILE A 155 10.19 20.22 -3.18
N GLY A 156 9.45 19.19 -3.61
CA GLY A 156 9.80 18.41 -4.80
C GLY A 156 9.82 19.27 -6.08
N THR A 157 8.86 20.18 -6.22
CA THR A 157 8.80 21.12 -7.35
C THR A 157 10.00 22.07 -7.34
N GLU A 158 10.36 22.63 -6.20
CA GLU A 158 11.53 23.50 -6.06
C GLU A 158 12.83 22.77 -6.44
N ALA A 159 13.01 21.55 -5.95
CA ALA A 159 14.17 20.73 -6.29
C ALA A 159 14.25 20.40 -7.79
N ALA A 160 13.10 20.13 -8.43
CA ALA A 160 13.02 19.90 -9.88
C ALA A 160 13.34 21.16 -10.68
N ILE A 161 12.86 22.35 -10.24
CA ILE A 161 13.19 23.65 -10.85
C ILE A 161 14.69 23.92 -10.75
N ALA A 162 15.32 23.65 -9.61
CA ALA A 162 16.76 23.80 -9.44
C ALA A 162 17.57 22.89 -10.39
N ALA A 163 17.05 21.70 -10.74
CA ALA A 163 17.64 20.79 -11.70
C ALA A 163 17.36 21.15 -13.18
N SER A 164 16.44 22.11 -13.45
CA SER A 164 15.98 22.46 -14.80
C SER A 164 17.09 22.75 -15.81
N PRO A 165 18.19 23.46 -15.48
CA PRO A 165 19.25 23.72 -16.45
C PRO A 165 19.85 22.42 -17.00
N ARG A 166 20.06 21.41 -16.17
CA ARG A 166 20.57 20.08 -16.59
C ARG A 166 19.49 19.29 -17.33
N LEU A 167 18.25 19.32 -16.87
CA LEU A 167 17.13 18.63 -17.53
C LEU A 167 16.88 19.19 -18.93
N THR A 168 16.98 20.47 -19.12
CA THR A 168 16.79 21.13 -20.43
C THR A 168 17.88 20.71 -21.44
N MET A 169 19.10 20.43 -20.98
CA MET A 169 20.17 19.96 -21.84
C MET A 169 19.92 18.53 -22.37
N LEU A 170 19.02 17.75 -21.72
CA LEU A 170 18.62 16.43 -22.18
C LEU A 170 17.45 16.46 -23.17
N SER A 171 16.79 17.61 -23.35
CA SER A 171 15.66 17.73 -24.27
C SER A 171 16.14 17.81 -25.72
N GLU A 172 16.43 16.67 -26.31
CA GLU A 172 16.45 16.50 -27.78
C GLU A 172 15.01 16.64 -28.31
N PRO A 173 14.81 17.12 -29.55
CA PRO A 173 13.46 17.19 -30.14
C PRO A 173 12.84 15.79 -30.13
N SER A 174 11.71 15.70 -29.45
CA SER A 174 11.00 14.51 -29.06
C SER A 174 10.93 13.42 -30.12
N VAL A 175 11.45 12.25 -29.80
CA VAL A 175 10.91 11.00 -30.33
C VAL A 175 9.40 11.03 -30.02
N PRO A 176 8.51 10.81 -31.01
CA PRO A 176 7.07 10.80 -30.74
C PRO A 176 6.80 9.86 -29.58
N SER A 177 6.21 10.40 -28.53
CA SER A 177 5.79 9.59 -27.38
C SER A 177 4.96 8.44 -27.95
N ARG A 178 5.29 7.21 -27.55
CA ARG A 178 4.48 6.05 -27.90
C ARG A 178 3.07 6.34 -27.43
N GLN A 179 2.19 6.72 -28.37
CA GLN A 179 0.78 6.90 -28.04
C GLN A 179 0.28 5.52 -27.61
N ILE A 180 -0.09 5.42 -26.34
CA ILE A 180 -0.91 4.29 -25.92
C ILE A 180 -2.22 4.51 -26.65
N GLU A 181 -2.53 3.62 -27.58
CA GLU A 181 -3.93 3.48 -27.95
C GLU A 181 -4.69 3.16 -26.64
N PRO A 182 -5.80 3.87 -26.35
CA PRO A 182 -6.63 3.52 -25.22
C PRO A 182 -6.88 2.02 -25.30
N SER A 183 -6.62 1.30 -24.19
CA SER A 183 -6.89 -0.13 -24.15
C SER A 183 -8.26 -0.37 -24.80
N PRO A 184 -8.37 -1.30 -25.76
CA PRO A 184 -9.67 -1.61 -26.41
C PRO A 184 -10.76 -1.91 -25.36
N ASP A 185 -10.36 -2.24 -24.15
CA ASP A 185 -11.23 -2.59 -23.03
C ASP A 185 -12.03 -1.41 -22.44
N SER A 186 -11.70 -0.14 -22.75
CA SER A 186 -12.47 1.00 -22.21
C SER A 186 -13.94 1.06 -22.70
N LYS A 187 -14.30 0.26 -23.71
CA LYS A 187 -15.68 0.08 -24.20
C LYS A 187 -16.20 -1.34 -23.98
N ALA A 188 -15.39 -2.22 -23.37
CA ALA A 188 -15.81 -3.58 -23.11
C ALA A 188 -16.96 -3.61 -22.10
N VAL A 189 -17.95 -4.46 -22.37
CA VAL A 189 -19.08 -4.69 -21.47
C VAL A 189 -18.72 -5.86 -20.55
N ILE A 190 -18.90 -5.69 -19.25
CA ILE A 190 -18.69 -6.73 -18.26
C ILE A 190 -19.78 -7.78 -18.41
N THR A 191 -19.44 -8.95 -18.93
CA THR A 191 -20.42 -10.02 -19.20
C THR A 191 -20.53 -11.03 -18.06
N PHE A 192 -19.46 -11.21 -17.30
CA PHE A 192 -19.42 -12.13 -16.15
C PHE A 192 -18.53 -11.58 -15.03
N ILE A 193 -18.81 -12.03 -13.81
CA ILE A 193 -18.01 -11.75 -12.62
C ILE A 193 -17.68 -13.09 -11.97
N GLU A 194 -16.41 -13.38 -11.80
CA GLU A 194 -15.90 -14.51 -11.04
C GLU A 194 -15.38 -14.02 -9.70
N LEU A 195 -15.70 -14.71 -8.63
CA LEU A 195 -15.28 -14.39 -7.28
C LEU A 195 -14.36 -15.47 -6.74
N ASN A 196 -13.13 -15.08 -6.43
CA ASN A 196 -12.16 -15.89 -5.68
C ASN A 196 -12.16 -15.40 -4.22
N ASN A 197 -13.17 -15.84 -3.45
CA ASN A 197 -13.33 -15.43 -2.07
C ASN A 197 -12.52 -16.33 -1.14
N LYS A 198 -11.44 -15.79 -0.60
CA LYS A 198 -10.63 -16.44 0.45
C LYS A 198 -10.98 -15.90 1.84
N SER A 199 -11.92 -14.93 1.93
CA SER A 199 -12.34 -14.32 3.18
C SER A 199 -13.25 -15.24 3.99
N LEU A 200 -13.59 -14.80 5.20
CA LEU A 200 -14.52 -15.53 6.08
C LEU A 200 -15.99 -15.14 5.84
N TYR A 201 -16.23 -14.21 4.91
CA TYR A 201 -17.56 -13.70 4.59
C TYR A 201 -18.21 -14.51 3.50
N ASP A 202 -19.55 -14.53 3.48
CA ASP A 202 -20.34 -15.23 2.47
C ASP A 202 -20.16 -14.57 1.08
N ASP A 203 -20.08 -15.41 0.06
CA ASP A 203 -20.01 -14.96 -1.34
C ASP A 203 -21.18 -14.06 -1.74
N ALA A 204 -22.36 -14.28 -1.13
CA ALA A 204 -23.56 -13.50 -1.40
C ALA A 204 -23.35 -12.00 -1.13
N ILE A 205 -22.54 -11.66 -0.13
CA ILE A 205 -22.20 -10.28 0.22
C ILE A 205 -21.52 -9.59 -0.96
N PHE A 206 -20.50 -10.22 -1.53
CA PHE A 206 -19.78 -9.67 -2.66
C PHE A 206 -20.63 -9.65 -3.93
N LYS A 207 -21.37 -10.75 -4.18
CA LYS A 207 -22.20 -10.89 -5.37
C LYS A 207 -23.31 -9.85 -5.40
N SER A 208 -24.00 -9.60 -4.29
CA SER A 208 -25.08 -8.60 -4.22
C SER A 208 -24.60 -7.19 -4.57
N THR A 209 -23.41 -6.81 -4.11
CA THR A 209 -22.83 -5.49 -4.35
C THR A 209 -22.26 -5.35 -5.77
N LEU A 210 -21.72 -6.44 -6.33
CA LEU A 210 -20.99 -6.40 -7.59
C LEU A 210 -21.84 -6.81 -8.81
N GLU A 211 -22.96 -7.53 -8.60
CA GLU A 211 -23.86 -7.98 -9.69
C GLU A 211 -24.33 -6.83 -10.60
N PRO A 212 -24.62 -5.61 -10.08
CA PRO A 212 -25.01 -4.48 -10.93
C PRO A 212 -23.98 -4.07 -11.99
N LEU A 213 -22.72 -4.50 -11.86
CA LEU A 213 -21.69 -4.25 -12.89
C LEU A 213 -21.89 -5.08 -14.14
N LYS A 214 -22.59 -6.22 -14.07
CA LYS A 214 -22.86 -7.05 -15.25
C LYS A 214 -23.74 -6.31 -16.24
N GLY A 215 -23.36 -6.37 -17.51
CA GLY A 215 -24.03 -5.66 -18.60
C GLY A 215 -23.65 -4.18 -18.70
N GLN A 216 -22.83 -3.66 -17.79
CA GLN A 216 -22.33 -2.28 -17.83
C GLN A 216 -20.99 -2.21 -18.57
N PRO A 217 -20.69 -1.07 -19.17
CA PRO A 217 -19.33 -0.79 -19.65
C PRO A 217 -18.32 -0.87 -18.52
N LEU A 218 -17.08 -1.27 -18.83
CA LEU A 218 -16.00 -1.32 -17.86
C LEU A 218 -15.65 0.10 -17.39
N ASP A 219 -16.09 0.41 -16.17
CA ASP A 219 -15.86 1.70 -15.51
C ASP A 219 -15.09 1.49 -14.21
N TYR A 220 -13.82 1.89 -14.22
CA TYR A 220 -12.91 1.75 -13.07
C TYR A 220 -13.30 2.61 -11.88
N GLU A 221 -13.91 3.77 -12.09
CA GLU A 221 -14.37 4.64 -11.01
C GLU A 221 -15.56 4.02 -10.29
N GLN A 222 -16.50 3.46 -11.06
CA GLN A 222 -17.63 2.74 -10.49
C GLN A 222 -17.19 1.51 -9.70
N ILE A 223 -16.24 0.72 -10.21
CA ILE A 223 -15.68 -0.43 -9.51
C ILE A 223 -15.00 0.01 -8.21
N ALA A 224 -14.18 1.06 -8.26
CA ALA A 224 -13.49 1.58 -7.08
C ALA A 224 -14.47 2.07 -6.00
N LYS A 225 -15.60 2.67 -6.40
CA LYS A 225 -16.65 3.10 -5.47
C LYS A 225 -17.27 1.90 -4.76
N LEU A 226 -17.65 0.85 -5.49
CA LEU A 226 -18.24 -0.36 -4.91
C LEU A 226 -17.23 -1.09 -4.01
N PHE A 227 -15.95 -1.12 -4.38
CA PHE A 227 -14.91 -1.68 -3.53
C PHE A 227 -14.76 -0.91 -2.22
N LYS A 228 -14.84 0.43 -2.27
CA LYS A 228 -14.82 1.27 -1.07
C LYS A 228 -16.01 0.99 -0.15
N GLU A 229 -17.18 0.72 -0.69
CA GLU A 229 -18.36 0.32 0.08
C GLU A 229 -18.14 -1.03 0.77
N ILE A 230 -17.60 -2.02 0.06
CA ILE A 230 -17.25 -3.33 0.64
C ILE A 230 -16.22 -3.17 1.76
N TYR A 231 -15.12 -2.44 1.52
CA TYR A 231 -14.09 -2.19 2.54
C TYR A 231 -14.62 -1.44 3.76
N GLY A 232 -15.61 -0.57 3.59
CA GLY A 232 -16.21 0.19 4.68
C GLY A 232 -17.06 -0.68 5.61
N GLN A 233 -17.55 -1.81 5.12
CA GLN A 233 -18.45 -2.71 5.86
C GLN A 233 -17.71 -3.97 6.34
N TYR A 234 -16.74 -4.47 5.58
CA TYR A 234 -16.08 -5.75 5.84
C TYR A 234 -14.57 -5.57 5.93
N PRO A 235 -13.96 -5.92 7.08
CA PRO A 235 -12.51 -5.84 7.26
C PRO A 235 -11.78 -6.91 6.44
N LEU A 236 -11.45 -6.55 5.21
CA LEU A 236 -10.62 -7.33 4.31
C LEU A 236 -9.17 -6.82 4.35
N ASP A 237 -8.22 -7.71 4.08
CA ASP A 237 -6.82 -7.33 3.86
C ASP A 237 -6.62 -6.85 2.43
N LEU A 238 -7.24 -7.53 1.48
CA LEU A 238 -7.14 -7.24 0.06
C LEU A 238 -8.48 -7.50 -0.63
N LEU A 239 -8.87 -6.58 -1.48
CA LEU A 239 -9.93 -6.75 -2.48
C LEU A 239 -9.40 -6.21 -3.79
N THR A 240 -9.20 -7.08 -4.76
CA THR A 240 -8.67 -6.72 -6.07
C THR A 240 -9.54 -7.24 -7.18
N PHE A 241 -9.38 -6.71 -8.38
CA PHE A 241 -9.98 -7.28 -9.58
C PHE A 241 -8.97 -7.32 -10.72
N GLU A 242 -9.19 -8.26 -11.60
CA GLU A 242 -8.50 -8.40 -12.86
C GLU A 242 -9.55 -8.44 -13.98
N VAL A 243 -9.27 -7.76 -15.10
CA VAL A 243 -10.07 -7.89 -16.31
C VAL A 243 -9.64 -9.14 -17.03
N VAL A 244 -10.54 -10.07 -17.21
CA VAL A 244 -10.28 -11.36 -17.85
C VAL A 244 -11.12 -11.52 -19.10
N ASN A 245 -10.50 -12.02 -20.16
CA ASN A 245 -11.18 -12.30 -21.42
C ASN A 245 -11.27 -13.80 -21.64
N ARG A 246 -12.50 -14.34 -21.78
CA ARG A 246 -12.78 -15.76 -22.07
C ARG A 246 -13.82 -15.85 -23.15
N ASP A 247 -13.55 -16.65 -24.16
CA ASP A 247 -14.47 -16.91 -25.29
C ASP A 247 -15.01 -15.60 -25.89
N SER A 248 -14.13 -14.61 -26.12
CA SER A 248 -14.48 -13.26 -26.64
C SER A 248 -15.43 -12.46 -25.72
N LYS A 249 -15.56 -12.84 -24.46
CA LYS A 249 -16.34 -12.13 -23.43
C LYS A 249 -15.40 -11.52 -22.42
N THR A 250 -15.62 -10.27 -22.07
CA THR A 250 -14.88 -9.58 -21.01
C THR A 250 -15.60 -9.79 -19.67
N GLY A 251 -14.85 -10.12 -18.66
CA GLY A 251 -15.35 -10.28 -17.29
C GLY A 251 -14.38 -9.73 -16.25
N LEU A 252 -14.79 -9.81 -14.99
CA LEU A 252 -13.97 -9.46 -13.84
C LEU A 252 -13.70 -10.71 -13.00
N LEU A 253 -12.43 -10.95 -12.70
CA LEU A 253 -12.02 -11.88 -11.63
C LEU A 253 -11.74 -11.05 -10.39
N ILE A 254 -12.53 -11.22 -9.35
CA ILE A 254 -12.43 -10.48 -8.10
C ILE A 254 -11.85 -11.41 -7.05
N THR A 255 -10.79 -10.94 -6.37
CA THR A 255 -10.15 -11.68 -5.28
C THR A 255 -10.34 -10.92 -3.97
N ALA A 256 -10.92 -11.59 -2.97
CA ALA A 256 -11.10 -11.08 -1.62
C ALA A 256 -10.23 -11.90 -0.65
N GLU A 257 -9.34 -11.24 0.10
CA GLU A 257 -8.48 -11.89 1.09
C GLU A 257 -8.84 -11.45 2.50
N PRO A 258 -8.83 -12.38 3.47
CA PRO A 258 -9.18 -12.07 4.85
C PRO A 258 -8.11 -11.21 5.51
N LYS A 259 -8.53 -10.33 6.39
CA LYS A 259 -7.60 -9.73 7.34
C LYS A 259 -7.02 -10.84 8.22
N GLN A 260 -5.71 -11.00 8.23
CA GLN A 260 -5.02 -12.09 8.97
C GLN A 260 -5.00 -11.86 10.50
N VAL A 261 -5.74 -10.92 11.03
CA VAL A 261 -6.06 -10.86 12.44
C VAL A 261 -7.03 -12.01 12.70
N GLY A 262 -6.66 -12.94 13.59
CA GLY A 262 -7.53 -14.08 13.91
C GLY A 262 -8.95 -13.62 14.26
N ARG A 263 -9.92 -14.54 14.19
CA ARG A 263 -11.33 -14.25 14.55
C ARG A 263 -11.49 -13.69 15.97
N LEU A 264 -10.48 -13.86 16.81
CA LEU A 264 -10.47 -13.41 18.20
C LEU A 264 -9.39 -12.34 18.38
N ALA A 265 -9.80 -11.18 18.88
CA ALA A 265 -8.92 -10.12 19.35
C ALA A 265 -9.09 -9.97 20.86
N ALA A 266 -7.97 -9.84 21.59
CA ALA A 266 -7.98 -9.48 23.00
C ALA A 266 -7.93 -7.96 23.14
N GLU A 267 -8.76 -7.42 24.01
CA GLU A 267 -8.83 -6.00 24.35
C GLU A 267 -8.38 -5.80 25.79
N PHE A 268 -7.52 -4.80 26.02
CA PHE A 268 -7.07 -4.43 27.35
C PHE A 268 -7.28 -2.93 27.53
N GLY A 269 -7.85 -2.55 28.67
CA GLY A 269 -8.06 -1.17 29.03
C GLY A 269 -7.77 -0.96 30.52
N MET A 270 -7.25 0.21 30.84
CA MET A 270 -7.04 0.63 32.21
C MET A 270 -7.53 2.06 32.35
N THR A 271 -8.36 2.31 33.33
CA THR A 271 -8.88 3.63 33.67
C THR A 271 -8.44 4.00 35.08
N PHE A 272 -7.79 5.13 35.19
CA PHE A 272 -7.46 5.75 36.46
C PHE A 272 -8.09 7.14 36.51
N GLN A 273 -8.92 7.40 37.50
CA GLN A 273 -9.54 8.69 37.75
C GLN A 273 -9.25 9.13 39.14
N SER A 274 -8.81 10.36 39.32
CA SER A 274 -8.62 10.97 40.63
C SER A 274 -9.32 12.33 40.65
N ASN A 275 -10.16 12.57 41.64
CA ASN A 275 -10.83 13.85 41.85
C ASN A 275 -10.16 14.66 42.95
N GLN A 276 -10.48 15.95 43.02
CA GLN A 276 -9.91 16.88 44.03
C GLN A 276 -10.27 16.52 45.48
N ASN A 277 -11.21 15.60 45.72
CA ASN A 277 -11.65 15.14 47.02
C ASN A 277 -10.90 13.88 47.49
N SER A 278 -9.73 13.58 46.92
CA SER A 278 -8.87 12.44 47.27
C SER A 278 -9.51 11.06 47.03
N GLN A 279 -10.55 10.97 46.24
CA GLN A 279 -11.06 9.69 45.79
C GLN A 279 -10.39 9.33 44.46
N SER A 280 -9.67 8.23 44.47
CA SER A 280 -9.06 7.65 43.28
C SER A 280 -9.81 6.38 42.89
N GLN A 281 -10.19 6.24 41.66
CA GLN A 281 -10.83 5.05 41.12
C GLN A 281 -9.89 4.39 40.12
N PHE A 282 -9.81 3.08 40.20
CA PHE A 282 -9.01 2.25 39.29
C PHE A 282 -9.87 1.12 38.73
N ASN A 283 -9.91 1.01 37.41
CA ASN A 283 -10.59 -0.07 36.73
C ASN A 283 -9.67 -0.70 35.67
N LEU A 284 -9.59 -2.01 35.68
CA LEU A 284 -8.95 -2.83 34.66
C LEU A 284 -10.02 -3.52 33.80
N THR A 285 -9.99 -3.34 32.49
CA THR A 285 -10.91 -4.00 31.56
C THR A 285 -10.15 -5.00 30.70
N VAL A 286 -10.67 -6.19 30.63
CA VAL A 286 -10.21 -7.24 29.70
C VAL A 286 -11.37 -7.64 28.84
N GLY A 287 -11.15 -7.75 27.54
CA GLY A 287 -12.18 -8.09 26.59
C GLY A 287 -11.74 -9.06 25.51
N VAL A 288 -12.73 -9.67 24.88
CA VAL A 288 -12.57 -10.50 23.70
C VAL A 288 -13.56 -10.03 22.65
N LEU A 289 -13.06 -9.79 21.45
CA LEU A 289 -13.85 -9.52 20.25
C LEU A 289 -13.70 -10.68 19.28
N SER A 290 -14.83 -11.24 18.84
CA SER A 290 -14.88 -12.18 17.72
C SER A 290 -15.51 -11.49 16.50
N ALA A 291 -14.70 -11.27 15.46
CA ALA A 291 -15.14 -10.63 14.21
C ALA A 291 -14.37 -11.22 12.99
N PRO A 292 -15.07 -11.78 11.99
CA PRO A 292 -16.50 -12.03 11.99
C PRO A 292 -16.87 -13.24 12.88
N PHE A 293 -17.96 -13.09 13.63
CA PHE A 293 -18.54 -14.17 14.44
C PHE A 293 -19.26 -15.20 13.55
N ASN A 294 -19.89 -14.72 12.47
CA ASN A 294 -20.58 -15.54 11.47
C ASN A 294 -20.22 -15.09 10.04
N ALA A 295 -20.65 -15.85 9.03
CA ALA A 295 -20.36 -15.59 7.61
C ALA A 295 -21.03 -14.31 7.08
N SER A 296 -22.06 -13.79 7.75
CA SER A 296 -22.72 -12.54 7.42
C SER A 296 -22.06 -11.31 8.07
N GLY A 297 -20.86 -11.48 8.67
CA GLY A 297 -20.10 -10.37 9.24
C GLY A 297 -20.51 -9.94 10.63
N GLY A 298 -21.25 -10.77 11.38
CA GLY A 298 -21.61 -10.48 12.75
C GLY A 298 -20.38 -10.32 13.67
N GLU A 299 -20.49 -9.51 14.71
CA GLU A 299 -19.45 -9.28 15.72
C GLU A 299 -19.98 -9.60 17.11
N LEU A 300 -19.20 -10.31 17.88
CA LEU A 300 -19.49 -10.60 19.28
C LEU A 300 -18.36 -10.05 20.16
N ARG A 301 -18.72 -9.19 21.12
CA ARG A 301 -17.76 -8.62 22.08
C ARG A 301 -18.22 -8.96 23.50
N ALA A 302 -17.26 -9.36 24.34
CA ALA A 302 -17.44 -9.51 25.77
C ALA A 302 -16.33 -8.74 26.50
N LEU A 303 -16.72 -7.89 27.46
CA LEU A 303 -15.82 -7.08 28.28
C LEU A 303 -16.09 -7.39 29.76
N LEU A 304 -15.01 -7.64 30.50
CA LEU A 304 -15.00 -7.76 31.95
C LEU A 304 -14.18 -6.61 32.52
N THR A 305 -14.79 -5.79 33.36
CA THR A 305 -14.13 -4.73 34.12
C THR A 305 -14.04 -5.15 35.57
N VAL A 306 -12.85 -5.02 36.16
CA VAL A 306 -12.56 -5.32 37.56
C VAL A 306 -11.92 -4.08 38.19
N GLY A 307 -12.37 -3.73 39.38
CA GLY A 307 -11.90 -2.53 40.12
C GLY A 307 -13.04 -1.91 40.91
N ASP A 308 -13.03 -0.57 40.99
CA ASP A 308 -14.03 0.17 41.77
C ASP A 308 -15.42 0.13 41.13
N GLU A 309 -15.49 -0.04 39.82
CA GLU A 309 -16.74 -0.17 39.08
C GLU A 309 -16.74 -1.48 38.24
N PRO A 310 -16.97 -2.63 38.93
CA PRO A 310 -16.98 -3.91 38.22
C PRO A 310 -18.16 -4.02 37.26
N ALA A 311 -17.89 -4.49 36.06
CA ALA A 311 -18.91 -4.65 35.01
C ALA A 311 -18.62 -5.86 34.14
N LEU A 312 -19.69 -6.50 33.63
CA LEU A 312 -19.63 -7.48 32.56
C LEU A 312 -20.57 -6.98 31.43
N VAL A 313 -20.00 -6.74 30.28
CA VAL A 313 -20.74 -6.22 29.11
C VAL A 313 -20.59 -7.22 27.95
N GLY A 314 -21.71 -7.64 27.40
CA GLY A 314 -21.76 -8.41 26.16
C GLY A 314 -22.47 -7.59 25.08
N SER A 315 -21.94 -7.56 23.87
CA SER A 315 -22.61 -6.94 22.72
C SER A 315 -22.50 -7.81 21.48
N PHE A 316 -23.56 -7.81 20.71
CA PHE A 316 -23.61 -8.47 19.40
C PHE A 316 -24.05 -7.44 18.37
N TYR A 317 -23.29 -7.34 17.31
CA TYR A 317 -23.59 -6.51 16.14
C TYR A 317 -23.77 -7.41 14.92
N GLN A 318 -24.81 -7.15 14.12
CA GLN A 318 -25.04 -7.83 12.85
C GLN A 318 -25.27 -6.79 11.76
N PRO A 319 -24.42 -6.73 10.73
CA PRO A 319 -24.69 -5.94 9.53
C PRO A 319 -26.01 -6.42 8.87
N LEU A 320 -26.79 -5.49 8.34
CA LEU A 320 -28.04 -5.75 7.63
C LEU A 320 -27.80 -5.90 6.13
#